data_5050c60b2cf5cc991e096ba0b3944196
#
_entry.id   5050c60b2cf5cc991e096ba0b3944196
#
_cell.length_a   1.000
_cell.length_b   1.000
_cell.length_c   1.000
_cell.angle_alpha   90.00
_cell.angle_beta   90.00
_cell.angle_gamma   90.00
#
_symmetry.space_group_name_H-M   'P 1'
#
loop_
_entity.id
_entity.type
_entity.pdbx_description
1 polymer ?
#
loop_
_entity_poly.entity_id
_entity_poly.type
_entity_poly.pdbx_seq_one_letter_code
_entity_poly.pdbx_strand_id
1 'polypeptide(L)'
;MTHFRITRKSEIPLVGSLYFGIIDRGTSLLQVRPSCGCNLNCPFCSVDAGPESTTRATSYEVEMEYLAEAVEEIARFKGTGVECHIDSPGEPVMYPYLPELIAALRQIEEVSVISLQTNGTLLTTAKIAALERAGLNRINLSLHALDPAIAQLLAGVDWYDIEKLTGAAKAVVRSRIDLLIAPVFIPGINDAEIPKLIRFAQEIGAGKRFPPLGIQKFEHYRYGRSPKGVKAQSWWQFYNQSIRPWEKEFGIKLKLDSVRDFGMVRRPFIPLVFSKGEKVTVEIRAPGWIHGEMLGVARDRVVSVFNCPKESGHVRVKIVATKHNIYVGVPV
;
A
#
# COMPACT_ATOMS: atom_id res chain seq x y z
N MET A 1 -15.67 14.31 0.34
CA MET A 1 -14.47 13.89 -0.41
C MET A 1 -14.78 13.91 -1.89
N THR A 2 -13.99 14.61 -2.69
CA THR A 2 -14.15 14.69 -4.16
C THR A 2 -13.49 13.46 -4.80
N HIS A 3 -14.13 12.88 -5.82
CA HIS A 3 -13.51 11.82 -6.62
C HIS A 3 -12.87 12.41 -7.87
N PHE A 4 -11.60 12.08 -8.13
CA PHE A 4 -10.84 12.57 -9.27
C PHE A 4 -10.25 11.41 -10.07
N ARG A 5 -10.61 11.29 -11.33
CA ARG A 5 -10.07 10.25 -12.22
C ARG A 5 -8.86 10.79 -12.97
N ILE A 6 -7.72 10.11 -12.77
CA ILE A 6 -6.47 10.41 -13.48
C ILE A 6 -6.42 9.57 -14.74
N THR A 7 -6.43 10.22 -15.86
CA THR A 7 -6.36 9.61 -17.18
C THR A 7 -5.18 10.18 -17.96
N ARG A 8 -4.84 9.57 -19.07
CA ARG A 8 -3.82 10.13 -19.99
C ARG A 8 -4.17 11.58 -20.39
N LYS A 9 -5.46 11.90 -20.58
CA LYS A 9 -5.92 13.25 -20.94
C LYS A 9 -5.77 14.28 -19.81
N SER A 10 -5.64 13.84 -18.57
CA SER A 10 -5.41 14.74 -17.43
C SER A 10 -4.00 15.32 -17.41
N GLU A 11 -3.07 14.73 -18.18
CA GLU A 11 -1.65 15.11 -18.22
C GLU A 11 -0.99 15.16 -16.83
N ILE A 12 -1.47 14.30 -15.92
CA ILE A 12 -0.91 14.12 -14.59
C ILE A 12 0.00 12.90 -14.63
N PRO A 13 1.32 13.06 -14.44
CA PRO A 13 2.27 11.96 -14.43
C PRO A 13 1.99 10.97 -13.29
N LEU A 14 2.33 9.70 -13.51
CA LEU A 14 2.10 8.64 -12.51
C LEU A 14 3.29 8.43 -11.56
N VAL A 15 4.29 9.31 -11.61
CA VAL A 15 5.44 9.34 -10.68
C VAL A 15 5.47 10.70 -9.99
N GLY A 16 5.71 10.69 -8.69
CA GLY A 16 5.82 11.92 -7.89
C GLY A 16 4.83 11.99 -6.72
N SER A 17 3.72 11.27 -6.78
CA SER A 17 2.70 11.23 -5.75
C SER A 17 2.88 10.06 -4.79
N LEU A 18 2.49 10.26 -3.52
CA LEU A 18 2.33 9.17 -2.54
C LEU A 18 0.99 8.43 -2.74
N TYR A 19 0.01 9.04 -3.37
CA TYR A 19 -1.40 8.65 -3.28
C TYR A 19 -1.88 7.81 -4.44
N PHE A 20 -1.22 7.87 -5.57
CA PHE A 20 -1.54 7.12 -6.80
C PHE A 20 -0.29 6.94 -7.66
N GLY A 21 -0.40 6.08 -8.68
CA GLY A 21 0.67 5.84 -9.66
C GLY A 21 1.73 4.88 -9.15
N ILE A 22 2.99 5.20 -9.33
CA ILE A 22 4.11 4.28 -9.12
C ILE A 22 5.12 4.89 -8.16
N ILE A 23 5.51 4.11 -7.14
CA ILE A 23 6.59 4.47 -6.22
C ILE A 23 7.74 3.48 -6.38
N ASP A 24 8.92 4.03 -6.70
CA ASP A 24 10.17 3.30 -6.75
C ASP A 24 11.02 3.60 -5.51
N ARG A 25 11.51 2.55 -4.85
CA ARG A 25 12.40 2.65 -3.69
C ARG A 25 13.83 2.20 -3.99
N GLY A 26 14.20 2.06 -5.27
CA GLY A 26 15.53 1.62 -5.70
C GLY A 26 15.76 0.12 -5.56
N THR A 27 14.69 -0.66 -5.60
CA THR A 27 14.74 -2.12 -5.57
C THR A 27 14.00 -2.71 -6.77
N SER A 28 13.98 -4.04 -6.89
CA SER A 28 13.15 -4.75 -7.86
C SER A 28 11.66 -4.69 -7.56
N LEU A 29 11.22 -4.08 -6.45
CA LEU A 29 9.81 -3.89 -6.14
C LEU A 29 9.34 -2.50 -6.57
N LEU A 30 8.24 -2.46 -7.32
CA LEU A 30 7.46 -1.26 -7.64
C LEU A 30 6.15 -1.29 -6.87
N GLN A 31 5.85 -0.24 -6.10
CA GLN A 31 4.51 -0.07 -5.53
C GLN A 31 3.61 0.53 -6.61
N VAL A 32 2.52 -0.17 -6.94
CA VAL A 32 1.54 0.21 -7.96
C VAL A 32 0.24 0.61 -7.28
N ARG A 33 -0.18 1.86 -7.42
CA ARG A 33 -1.31 2.47 -6.71
C ARG A 33 -2.41 2.90 -7.67
N PRO A 34 -3.35 1.99 -7.99
CA PRO A 34 -4.41 2.28 -8.97
C PRO A 34 -5.49 3.22 -8.43
N SER A 35 -5.67 3.28 -7.11
CA SER A 35 -6.69 4.10 -6.48
C SER A 35 -6.31 4.47 -5.05
N CYS A 36 -7.06 5.38 -4.45
CA CYS A 36 -7.03 5.61 -3.01
C CYS A 36 -8.46 5.72 -2.48
N GLY A 37 -8.75 4.97 -1.46
CA GLY A 37 -10.06 4.87 -0.83
C GLY A 37 -10.13 3.57 -0.05
N CYS A 38 -10.88 3.56 1.03
CA CYS A 38 -11.01 2.39 1.88
C CYS A 38 -12.45 2.28 2.39
N ASN A 39 -12.91 1.07 2.61
CA ASN A 39 -14.19 0.76 3.22
C ASN A 39 -14.11 0.53 4.73
N LEU A 40 -12.92 0.62 5.34
CA LEU A 40 -12.68 0.49 6.78
C LEU A 40 -12.25 1.83 7.40
N ASN A 41 -12.40 1.93 8.73
CA ASN A 41 -12.00 3.09 9.54
C ASN A 41 -10.97 2.74 10.61
N CYS A 42 -9.98 1.90 10.28
CA CYS A 42 -8.98 1.42 11.24
C CYS A 42 -8.41 2.56 12.09
N PRO A 43 -8.44 2.46 13.44
CA PRO A 43 -7.99 3.54 14.32
C PRO A 43 -6.46 3.77 14.29
N PHE A 44 -5.72 2.87 13.64
CA PHE A 44 -4.26 2.94 13.46
C PHE A 44 -3.84 3.19 12.00
N CYS A 45 -4.76 3.60 11.13
CA CYS A 45 -4.49 3.79 9.71
C CYS A 45 -3.40 4.84 9.48
N SER A 46 -2.30 4.45 8.82
CA SER A 46 -1.14 5.32 8.55
C SER A 46 -1.46 6.51 7.63
N VAL A 47 -2.58 6.43 6.92
CA VAL A 47 -2.96 7.40 5.89
C VAL A 47 -4.35 8.00 6.10
N ASP A 48 -5.01 7.73 7.22
CA ASP A 48 -6.37 8.21 7.51
C ASP A 48 -7.36 7.94 6.35
N ALA A 49 -7.28 6.74 5.76
CA ALA A 49 -8.24 6.31 4.74
C ALA A 49 -9.56 5.83 5.38
N GLY A 50 -10.65 5.87 4.59
CA GLY A 50 -11.95 5.36 4.99
C GLY A 50 -13.05 6.42 5.00
N PRO A 51 -14.31 5.99 5.19
CA PRO A 51 -15.48 6.88 5.14
C PRO A 51 -15.44 8.01 6.17
N GLU A 52 -14.85 7.76 7.35
CA GLU A 52 -14.76 8.72 8.44
C GLU A 52 -13.44 9.51 8.46
N SER A 53 -12.73 9.54 7.34
CA SER A 53 -11.52 10.35 7.24
C SER A 53 -11.81 11.83 7.46
N THR A 54 -11.02 12.46 8.30
CA THR A 54 -11.11 13.89 8.59
C THR A 54 -10.05 14.72 7.85
N THR A 55 -9.04 14.06 7.30
CA THR A 55 -7.92 14.76 6.63
C THR A 55 -8.03 14.70 5.11
N ARG A 56 -8.80 13.75 4.53
CA ARG A 56 -8.86 13.51 3.09
C ARG A 56 -9.85 14.46 2.40
N ALA A 57 -9.37 15.17 1.38
CA ALA A 57 -10.18 16.04 0.52
C ALA A 57 -10.60 15.31 -0.78
N THR A 58 -9.69 14.54 -1.36
CA THR A 58 -9.86 13.92 -2.69
C THR A 58 -9.52 12.43 -2.65
N SER A 59 -10.28 11.62 -3.38
CA SER A 59 -9.92 10.25 -3.74
C SER A 59 -9.52 10.21 -5.22
N TYR A 60 -8.52 9.38 -5.55
CA TYR A 60 -8.07 9.22 -6.93
C TYR A 60 -8.38 7.82 -7.45
N GLU A 61 -8.68 7.75 -8.75
CA GLU A 61 -8.72 6.52 -9.52
C GLU A 61 -7.90 6.73 -10.79
N VAL A 62 -6.94 5.84 -11.04
CA VAL A 62 -6.08 5.92 -12.24
C VAL A 62 -6.66 5.05 -13.34
N GLU A 63 -6.68 5.56 -14.57
CA GLU A 63 -7.05 4.79 -15.76
C GLU A 63 -6.12 3.58 -15.93
N MET A 64 -6.70 2.41 -16.12
CA MET A 64 -5.99 1.13 -16.05
C MET A 64 -4.89 1.01 -17.10
N GLU A 65 -5.19 1.33 -18.34
CA GLU A 65 -4.26 1.27 -19.46
C GLU A 65 -3.09 2.24 -19.26
N TYR A 66 -3.38 3.46 -18.81
CA TYR A 66 -2.37 4.48 -18.54
C TYR A 66 -1.41 4.02 -17.41
N LEU A 67 -1.95 3.37 -16.37
CA LEU A 67 -1.14 2.83 -15.28
C LEU A 67 -0.28 1.65 -15.74
N ALA A 68 -0.87 0.72 -16.52
CA ALA A 68 -0.15 -0.45 -17.00
C ALA A 68 1.03 -0.08 -17.91
N GLU A 69 0.83 0.87 -18.85
CA GLU A 69 1.89 1.37 -19.72
C GLU A 69 3.01 2.06 -18.93
N ALA A 70 2.67 2.87 -17.93
CA ALA A 70 3.68 3.52 -17.08
C ALA A 70 4.48 2.49 -16.26
N VAL A 71 3.83 1.42 -15.79
CA VAL A 71 4.54 0.31 -15.11
C VAL A 71 5.46 -0.41 -16.08
N GLU A 72 5.03 -0.67 -17.30
CA GLU A 72 5.84 -1.34 -18.33
C GLU A 72 7.13 -0.54 -18.63
N GLU A 73 7.01 0.77 -18.84
CA GLU A 73 8.17 1.64 -19.07
C GLU A 73 9.18 1.56 -17.93
N ILE A 74 8.68 1.66 -16.67
CA ILE A 74 9.55 1.61 -15.50
C ILE A 74 10.13 0.20 -15.29
N ALA A 75 9.36 -0.86 -15.53
CA ALA A 75 9.82 -2.23 -15.42
C ALA A 75 10.96 -2.52 -16.41
N ARG A 76 10.83 -2.08 -17.67
CA ARG A 76 11.91 -2.16 -18.68
C ARG A 76 13.18 -1.44 -18.23
N PHE A 77 13.04 -0.24 -17.66
CA PHE A 77 14.18 0.49 -17.10
C PHE A 77 14.87 -0.29 -15.96
N LYS A 78 14.10 -1.02 -15.14
CA LYS A 78 14.63 -1.81 -14.03
C LYS A 78 15.22 -3.16 -14.45
N GLY A 79 14.83 -3.69 -15.58
CA GLY A 79 15.18 -5.02 -16.07
C GLY A 79 14.37 -6.15 -15.43
N THR A 80 14.72 -7.39 -15.75
CA THR A 80 13.97 -8.59 -15.35
C THR A 80 13.91 -8.80 -13.83
N GLY A 81 12.86 -9.50 -13.35
CA GLY A 81 12.68 -9.86 -11.95
C GLY A 81 11.97 -8.79 -11.12
N VAL A 82 11.17 -7.92 -11.75
CA VAL A 82 10.36 -6.91 -11.06
C VAL A 82 9.20 -7.56 -10.32
N GLU A 83 8.97 -7.15 -9.08
CA GLU A 83 7.72 -7.36 -8.34
C GLU A 83 6.85 -6.11 -8.45
N CYS A 84 5.64 -6.24 -9.01
CA CYS A 84 4.58 -5.25 -8.93
C CYS A 84 3.75 -5.49 -7.67
N HIS A 85 3.95 -4.67 -6.65
CA HIS A 85 3.16 -4.71 -5.41
C HIS A 85 2.00 -3.74 -5.51
N ILE A 86 0.79 -4.26 -5.70
CA ILE A 86 -0.42 -3.45 -5.76
C ILE A 86 -0.82 -3.12 -4.33
N ASP A 87 -0.54 -1.89 -3.91
CA ASP A 87 -0.99 -1.32 -2.65
C ASP A 87 -1.72 0.01 -2.93
N SER A 88 -2.60 0.39 -2.05
CA SER A 88 -3.28 1.68 -2.15
C SER A 88 -3.20 2.38 -0.80
N PRO A 89 -3.22 3.69 -0.75
CA PRO A 89 -3.57 4.41 0.47
C PRO A 89 -5.06 4.19 0.78
N GLY A 90 -5.43 2.92 1.03
CA GLY A 90 -6.79 2.43 1.18
C GLY A 90 -6.90 0.93 0.90
N GLU A 91 -7.95 0.52 0.18
CA GLU A 91 -8.24 -0.87 -0.17
C GLU A 91 -8.18 -1.08 -1.70
N PRO A 92 -7.13 -1.73 -2.24
CA PRO A 92 -6.98 -1.90 -3.68
C PRO A 92 -8.08 -2.77 -4.33
N VAL A 93 -8.72 -3.68 -3.60
CA VAL A 93 -9.80 -4.53 -4.15
C VAL A 93 -11.07 -3.72 -4.48
N MET A 94 -11.16 -2.47 -4.01
CA MET A 94 -12.20 -1.52 -4.44
C MET A 94 -11.97 -1.00 -5.86
N TYR A 95 -10.75 -1.12 -6.41
CA TYR A 95 -10.47 -0.70 -7.78
C TYR A 95 -11.21 -1.62 -8.77
N PRO A 96 -12.12 -1.06 -9.61
CA PRO A 96 -13.04 -1.88 -10.41
C PRO A 96 -12.32 -2.73 -11.46
N TYR A 97 -11.18 -2.27 -11.97
CA TYR A 97 -10.38 -2.91 -13.02
C TYR A 97 -9.18 -3.69 -12.48
N LEU A 98 -9.26 -4.16 -11.20
CA LEU A 98 -8.12 -4.85 -10.57
C LEU A 98 -7.70 -6.14 -11.28
N PRO A 99 -8.62 -7.05 -11.69
CA PRO A 99 -8.23 -8.24 -12.45
C PRO A 99 -7.60 -7.91 -13.80
N GLU A 100 -8.14 -6.91 -14.51
CA GLU A 100 -7.64 -6.46 -15.82
C GLU A 100 -6.25 -5.83 -15.67
N LEU A 101 -6.02 -5.03 -14.64
CA LEU A 101 -4.70 -4.47 -14.33
C LEU A 101 -3.69 -5.60 -14.06
N ILE A 102 -4.04 -6.59 -13.23
CA ILE A 102 -3.16 -7.73 -12.94
C ILE A 102 -2.84 -8.50 -14.22
N ALA A 103 -3.84 -8.74 -15.09
CA ALA A 103 -3.64 -9.40 -16.36
C ALA A 103 -2.71 -8.61 -17.29
N ALA A 104 -2.85 -7.28 -17.37
CA ALA A 104 -1.96 -6.41 -18.14
C ALA A 104 -0.52 -6.44 -17.59
N LEU A 105 -0.35 -6.31 -16.26
CA LEU A 105 0.96 -6.39 -15.63
C LEU A 105 1.64 -7.76 -15.85
N ARG A 106 0.87 -8.85 -15.97
CA ARG A 106 1.39 -10.19 -16.23
C ARG A 106 1.98 -10.35 -17.63
N GLN A 107 1.59 -9.50 -18.60
CA GLN A 107 2.14 -9.51 -19.96
C GLN A 107 3.50 -8.81 -20.06
N ILE A 108 3.90 -8.05 -19.05
CA ILE A 108 5.20 -7.36 -19.02
C ILE A 108 6.30 -8.37 -18.74
N GLU A 109 7.24 -8.53 -19.64
CA GLU A 109 8.32 -9.54 -19.59
C GLU A 109 9.16 -9.42 -18.33
N GLU A 110 9.44 -8.20 -17.88
CA GLU A 110 10.26 -7.91 -16.72
C GLU A 110 9.57 -8.25 -15.38
N VAL A 111 8.22 -8.41 -15.37
CA VAL A 111 7.44 -8.65 -14.16
C VAL A 111 7.38 -10.14 -13.83
N SER A 112 8.05 -10.53 -12.75
CA SER A 112 8.10 -11.91 -12.25
C SER A 112 7.06 -12.19 -11.16
N VAL A 113 6.74 -11.20 -10.32
CA VAL A 113 5.81 -11.34 -9.21
C VAL A 113 4.80 -10.20 -9.23
N ILE A 114 3.52 -10.52 -9.04
CA ILE A 114 2.46 -9.56 -8.77
C ILE A 114 1.89 -9.89 -7.41
N SER A 115 1.95 -8.94 -6.47
CA SER A 115 1.42 -9.09 -5.12
C SER A 115 0.39 -8.02 -4.81
N LEU A 116 -0.54 -8.33 -3.93
CA LEU A 116 -1.66 -7.48 -3.56
C LEU A 116 -1.72 -7.31 -2.05
N GLN A 117 -1.73 -6.07 -1.55
CA GLN A 117 -2.08 -5.77 -0.16
C GLN A 117 -3.59 -5.55 -0.07
N THR A 118 -4.28 -6.20 0.87
CA THR A 118 -5.74 -6.01 1.03
C THR A 118 -6.19 -6.22 2.47
N ASN A 119 -7.26 -5.54 2.87
CA ASN A 119 -7.97 -5.81 4.12
C ASN A 119 -8.85 -7.07 4.05
N GLY A 120 -9.04 -7.64 2.85
CA GLY A 120 -9.70 -8.90 2.60
C GLY A 120 -11.23 -8.89 2.65
N THR A 121 -11.88 -7.81 3.10
CA THR A 121 -13.34 -7.77 3.28
C THR A 121 -14.13 -7.96 1.98
N LEU A 122 -13.52 -7.69 0.84
CA LEU A 122 -14.11 -7.83 -0.50
C LEU A 122 -13.65 -9.10 -1.24
N LEU A 123 -12.88 -9.97 -0.58
CA LEU A 123 -12.40 -11.23 -1.17
C LEU A 123 -13.49 -12.32 -1.09
N THR A 124 -14.31 -12.40 -2.12
CA THR A 124 -15.19 -13.56 -2.34
C THR A 124 -14.45 -14.67 -3.08
N THR A 125 -14.98 -15.91 -3.05
CA THR A 125 -14.42 -17.02 -3.83
C THR A 125 -14.34 -16.67 -5.31
N ALA A 126 -15.35 -16.01 -5.87
CA ALA A 126 -15.36 -15.57 -7.26
C ALA A 126 -14.26 -14.54 -7.55
N LYS A 127 -14.05 -13.58 -6.64
CA LYS A 127 -12.98 -12.57 -6.76
C LYS A 127 -11.61 -13.24 -6.69
N ILE A 128 -11.37 -14.14 -5.73
CA ILE A 128 -10.11 -14.91 -5.62
C ILE A 128 -9.83 -15.68 -6.91
N ALA A 129 -10.83 -16.37 -7.46
CA ALA A 129 -10.68 -17.09 -8.73
C ALA A 129 -10.39 -16.16 -9.92
N ALA A 130 -10.96 -14.95 -9.95
CA ALA A 130 -10.67 -13.95 -10.97
C ALA A 130 -9.22 -13.43 -10.86
N LEU A 131 -8.76 -13.12 -9.66
CA LEU A 131 -7.39 -12.67 -9.40
C LEU A 131 -6.36 -13.78 -9.73
N GLU A 132 -6.68 -15.05 -9.43
CA GLU A 132 -5.87 -16.21 -9.79
C GLU A 132 -5.73 -16.34 -11.31
N ARG A 133 -6.86 -16.29 -12.05
CA ARG A 133 -6.84 -16.34 -13.53
C ARG A 133 -6.07 -15.18 -14.14
N ALA A 134 -6.13 -13.99 -13.55
CA ALA A 134 -5.37 -12.81 -13.97
C ALA A 134 -3.86 -12.95 -13.73
N GLY A 135 -3.41 -13.90 -12.91
CA GLY A 135 -2.00 -14.19 -12.68
C GLY A 135 -1.42 -13.57 -11.39
N LEU A 136 -2.26 -13.25 -10.39
CA LEU A 136 -1.80 -12.81 -9.08
C LEU A 136 -0.98 -13.90 -8.39
N ASN A 137 0.19 -13.54 -7.84
CA ASN A 137 1.07 -14.51 -7.18
C ASN A 137 0.87 -14.54 -5.67
N ARG A 138 0.64 -13.41 -5.01
CA ARG A 138 0.55 -13.33 -3.56
C ARG A 138 -0.47 -12.30 -3.09
N ILE A 139 -1.22 -12.66 -2.07
CA ILE A 139 -2.05 -11.75 -1.28
C ILE A 139 -1.38 -11.54 0.08
N ASN A 140 -1.12 -10.29 0.43
CA ASN A 140 -0.78 -9.86 1.77
C ASN A 140 -2.08 -9.43 2.46
N LEU A 141 -2.60 -10.27 3.35
CA LEU A 141 -3.88 -10.05 4.00
C LEU A 141 -3.70 -9.31 5.32
N SER A 142 -4.28 -8.12 5.43
CA SER A 142 -4.29 -7.32 6.66
C SER A 142 -5.29 -7.90 7.67
N LEU A 143 -4.89 -8.96 8.37
CA LEU A 143 -5.66 -9.62 9.41
C LEU A 143 -4.99 -9.35 10.76
N HIS A 144 -5.65 -8.60 11.65
CA HIS A 144 -5.03 -8.03 12.86
C HIS A 144 -5.45 -8.72 14.15
N ALA A 145 -6.55 -9.48 14.14
CA ALA A 145 -7.08 -10.24 15.26
C ALA A 145 -8.01 -11.36 14.78
N LEU A 146 -8.20 -12.40 15.58
CA LEU A 146 -9.19 -13.46 15.37
C LEU A 146 -10.39 -13.33 16.33
N ASP A 147 -10.22 -12.66 17.47
CA ASP A 147 -11.31 -12.30 18.34
C ASP A 147 -12.25 -11.31 17.64
N PRO A 148 -13.58 -11.60 17.53
CA PRO A 148 -14.50 -10.74 16.79
C PRO A 148 -14.55 -9.30 17.31
N ALA A 149 -14.53 -9.10 18.62
CA ALA A 149 -14.63 -7.76 19.21
C ALA A 149 -13.34 -6.93 18.94
N ILE A 150 -12.17 -7.56 19.08
CA ILE A 150 -10.89 -6.91 18.77
C ILE A 150 -10.78 -6.66 17.26
N ALA A 151 -11.23 -7.59 16.43
CA ALA A 151 -11.21 -7.46 14.98
C ALA A 151 -12.08 -6.27 14.51
N GLN A 152 -13.32 -6.14 15.04
CA GLN A 152 -14.20 -5.00 14.77
C GLN A 152 -13.60 -3.68 15.26
N LEU A 153 -13.05 -3.65 16.49
CA LEU A 153 -12.35 -2.47 17.02
C LEU A 153 -11.23 -2.02 16.08
N LEU A 154 -10.42 -2.95 15.58
CA LEU A 154 -9.28 -2.65 14.70
C LEU A 154 -9.70 -2.32 13.27
N ALA A 155 -10.84 -2.83 12.80
CA ALA A 155 -11.41 -2.46 11.52
C ALA A 155 -12.09 -1.07 11.57
N GLY A 156 -12.56 -0.64 12.75
CA GLY A 156 -13.26 0.61 12.97
C GLY A 156 -14.65 0.67 12.34
N VAL A 157 -15.28 -0.49 12.12
CA VAL A 157 -16.62 -0.62 11.55
C VAL A 157 -17.33 -1.80 12.22
N ASP A 158 -18.64 -1.66 12.47
CA ASP A 158 -19.46 -2.63 13.18
C ASP A 158 -19.86 -3.87 12.32
N TRP A 159 -19.84 -3.70 11.00
CA TRP A 159 -20.16 -4.77 10.05
C TRP A 159 -18.97 -5.71 9.73
N TYR A 160 -17.81 -5.52 10.37
CA TYR A 160 -16.64 -6.36 10.11
C TYR A 160 -16.86 -7.79 10.60
N ASP A 161 -16.75 -8.74 9.69
CA ASP A 161 -17.04 -10.16 9.90
C ASP A 161 -15.75 -10.98 9.79
N ILE A 162 -15.21 -11.39 10.93
CA ILE A 162 -13.95 -12.15 11.01
C ILE A 162 -14.10 -13.57 10.44
N GLU A 163 -15.30 -14.16 10.51
CA GLU A 163 -15.53 -15.51 9.97
C GLU A 163 -15.45 -15.49 8.45
N LYS A 164 -16.03 -14.49 7.79
CA LYS A 164 -15.89 -14.28 6.36
C LYS A 164 -14.43 -14.08 5.96
N LEU A 165 -13.69 -13.30 6.75
CA LEU A 165 -12.29 -13.02 6.44
C LEU A 165 -11.39 -14.25 6.59
N THR A 166 -11.56 -15.03 7.66
CA THR A 166 -10.84 -16.30 7.83
C THR A 166 -11.26 -17.33 6.78
N GLY A 167 -12.52 -17.33 6.37
CA GLY A 167 -13.02 -18.11 5.23
C GLY A 167 -12.33 -17.73 3.93
N ALA A 168 -12.17 -16.42 3.65
CA ALA A 168 -11.44 -15.92 2.49
C ALA A 168 -9.95 -16.33 2.55
N ALA A 169 -9.30 -16.21 3.70
CA ALA A 169 -7.91 -16.67 3.90
C ALA A 169 -7.74 -18.16 3.53
N LYS A 170 -8.64 -19.02 4.03
CA LYS A 170 -8.66 -20.46 3.68
C LYS A 170 -8.91 -20.70 2.18
N ALA A 171 -9.74 -19.87 1.55
CA ALA A 171 -9.99 -19.96 0.10
C ALA A 171 -8.74 -19.56 -0.72
N VAL A 172 -8.01 -18.52 -0.32
CA VAL A 172 -6.74 -18.13 -0.94
C VAL A 172 -5.73 -19.27 -0.82
N VAL A 173 -5.59 -19.89 0.34
CA VAL A 173 -4.65 -21.02 0.52
C VAL A 173 -5.00 -22.20 -0.39
N ARG A 174 -6.28 -22.46 -0.68
CA ARG A 174 -6.70 -23.52 -1.62
C ARG A 174 -6.47 -23.17 -3.10
N SER A 175 -6.29 -21.90 -3.44
CA SER A 175 -5.95 -21.47 -4.80
C SER A 175 -4.45 -21.57 -5.07
N ARG A 176 -3.98 -21.19 -6.26
CA ARG A 176 -2.54 -21.09 -6.58
C ARG A 176 -1.89 -19.81 -6.01
N ILE A 177 -2.69 -18.86 -5.54
CA ILE A 177 -2.19 -17.63 -4.95
C ILE A 177 -1.56 -17.95 -3.59
N ASP A 178 -0.42 -17.36 -3.30
CA ASP A 178 0.22 -17.45 -2.01
C ASP A 178 -0.45 -16.50 -0.99
N LEU A 179 -0.55 -16.92 0.25
CA LEU A 179 -1.09 -16.10 1.33
C LEU A 179 0.00 -15.72 2.32
N LEU A 180 0.17 -14.43 2.55
CA LEU A 180 0.94 -13.85 3.63
C LEU A 180 -0.02 -13.08 4.54
N ILE A 181 -0.15 -13.47 5.79
CA ILE A 181 -0.93 -12.74 6.81
C ILE A 181 -0.06 -11.59 7.32
N ALA A 182 -0.55 -10.35 7.20
CA ALA A 182 0.19 -9.12 7.46
C ALA A 182 -0.44 -8.28 8.58
N PRO A 183 -0.43 -8.74 9.85
CA PRO A 183 -0.95 -7.96 10.95
C PRO A 183 -0.06 -6.77 11.27
N VAL A 184 -0.67 -5.65 11.66
CA VAL A 184 0.03 -4.60 12.41
C VAL A 184 -0.06 -4.97 13.89
N PHE A 185 1.10 -5.09 14.55
CA PHE A 185 1.16 -5.26 15.99
C PHE A 185 1.01 -3.92 16.69
N ILE A 186 -0.05 -3.79 17.47
CA ILE A 186 -0.45 -2.57 18.19
C ILE A 186 -0.37 -2.87 19.69
N PRO A 187 0.73 -2.49 20.37
CA PRO A 187 0.95 -2.83 21.77
C PRO A 187 -0.19 -2.40 22.68
N GLY A 188 -0.63 -3.34 23.54
CA GLY A 188 -1.74 -3.13 24.47
C GLY A 188 -3.14 -3.33 23.86
N ILE A 189 -3.25 -3.60 22.56
CA ILE A 189 -4.53 -3.87 21.90
C ILE A 189 -4.62 -5.31 21.38
N ASN A 190 -3.67 -5.73 20.56
CA ASN A 190 -3.72 -7.06 19.93
C ASN A 190 -2.55 -7.97 20.29
N ASP A 191 -1.95 -7.76 21.45
CA ASP A 191 -0.83 -8.57 21.93
C ASP A 191 -1.19 -10.07 22.01
N ALA A 192 -2.37 -10.40 22.55
CA ALA A 192 -2.87 -11.78 22.66
C ALA A 192 -3.33 -12.36 21.31
N GLU A 193 -3.56 -11.52 20.29
CA GLU A 193 -4.04 -11.95 18.99
C GLU A 193 -2.90 -12.40 18.08
N ILE A 194 -1.71 -11.82 18.19
CA ILE A 194 -0.56 -12.20 17.34
C ILE A 194 -0.21 -13.69 17.48
N PRO A 195 -0.11 -14.29 18.69
CA PRO A 195 0.07 -15.74 18.84
C PRO A 195 -1.03 -16.57 18.19
N LYS A 196 -2.29 -16.13 18.27
CA LYS A 196 -3.42 -16.81 17.60
C LYS A 196 -3.29 -16.75 16.08
N LEU A 197 -2.90 -15.59 15.53
CA LEU A 197 -2.67 -15.42 14.10
C LEU A 197 -1.52 -16.29 13.58
N ILE A 198 -0.46 -16.46 14.36
CA ILE A 198 0.65 -17.35 14.01
C ILE A 198 0.15 -18.81 13.91
N ARG A 199 -0.58 -19.30 14.93
CA ARG A 199 -1.18 -20.64 14.88
C ARG A 199 -2.13 -20.79 13.71
N PHE A 200 -3.03 -19.83 13.51
CA PHE A 200 -3.98 -19.84 12.40
C PHE A 200 -3.27 -19.94 11.04
N ALA A 201 -2.20 -19.15 10.82
CA ALA A 201 -1.43 -19.21 9.58
C ALA A 201 -0.80 -20.60 9.33
N GLN A 202 -0.26 -21.22 10.39
CA GLN A 202 0.29 -22.57 10.34
C GLN A 202 -0.79 -23.62 10.07
N GLU A 203 -1.91 -23.56 10.78
CA GLU A 203 -3.04 -24.49 10.66
C GLU A 203 -3.67 -24.52 9.26
N ILE A 204 -3.83 -23.34 8.64
CA ILE A 204 -4.40 -23.26 7.28
C ILE A 204 -3.38 -23.54 6.18
N GLY A 205 -2.08 -23.64 6.51
CA GLY A 205 -1.01 -23.83 5.53
C GLY A 205 -0.70 -22.59 4.69
N ALA A 206 -0.72 -21.39 5.30
CA ALA A 206 -0.27 -20.17 4.64
C ALA A 206 1.23 -20.22 4.30
N GLY A 207 1.66 -19.51 3.28
CA GLY A 207 3.06 -19.40 2.90
C GLY A 207 3.58 -20.59 2.09
N LYS A 208 3.31 -20.63 0.78
CA LYS A 208 3.81 -21.69 -0.14
C LYS A 208 5.22 -21.41 -0.63
N ARG A 209 5.41 -20.22 -1.22
CA ARG A 209 6.71 -19.73 -1.75
C ARG A 209 7.25 -18.58 -0.95
N PHE A 210 6.35 -17.83 -0.31
CA PHE A 210 6.67 -16.68 0.51
C PHE A 210 6.38 -16.97 1.98
N PRO A 211 6.90 -16.17 2.93
CA PRO A 211 6.59 -16.35 4.34
C PRO A 211 5.08 -16.31 4.63
N PRO A 212 4.59 -17.14 5.58
CA PRO A 212 3.17 -17.16 5.95
C PRO A 212 2.70 -15.91 6.67
N LEU A 213 3.62 -15.21 7.36
CA LEU A 213 3.33 -13.98 8.11
C LEU A 213 4.37 -12.91 7.86
N GLY A 214 3.89 -11.65 7.88
CA GLY A 214 4.71 -10.44 7.86
C GLY A 214 4.21 -9.45 8.91
N ILE A 215 4.57 -9.64 10.18
CA ILE A 215 4.11 -8.78 11.28
C ILE A 215 4.73 -7.40 11.14
N GLN A 216 3.88 -6.38 11.06
CA GLN A 216 4.29 -4.99 10.93
C GLN A 216 4.26 -4.30 12.29
N LYS A 217 5.26 -3.46 12.54
CA LYS A 217 5.31 -2.61 13.72
C LYS A 217 4.34 -1.43 13.57
N PHE A 218 3.53 -1.15 14.60
CA PHE A 218 2.75 0.08 14.65
C PHE A 218 3.67 1.31 14.73
N GLU A 219 3.36 2.34 13.94
CA GLU A 219 4.05 3.62 13.93
C GLU A 219 3.06 4.79 13.86
N HIS A 220 3.44 5.93 14.47
CA HIS A 220 2.68 7.16 14.36
C HIS A 220 3.02 7.88 13.06
N TYR A 221 2.00 8.31 12.32
CA TYR A 221 2.15 9.08 11.09
C TYR A 221 1.43 10.42 11.22
N ARG A 222 2.03 11.48 10.67
CA ARG A 222 1.54 12.86 10.79
C ARG A 222 0.08 13.04 10.38
N TYR A 223 -0.34 12.36 9.32
CA TYR A 223 -1.69 12.45 8.77
C TYR A 223 -2.46 11.12 8.91
N GLY A 224 -1.94 10.22 9.71
CA GLY A 224 -2.60 8.96 10.04
C GLY A 224 -3.41 9.06 11.32
N ARG A 225 -4.17 8.00 11.60
CA ARG A 225 -4.84 7.81 12.88
C ARG A 225 -3.94 7.06 13.84
N SER A 226 -4.11 7.33 15.13
CA SER A 226 -3.41 6.62 16.20
C SER A 226 -4.37 6.33 17.33
N PRO A 227 -4.48 5.07 17.78
CA PRO A 227 -5.33 4.73 18.93
C PRO A 227 -4.88 5.50 20.17
N LYS A 228 -5.84 5.99 20.95
CA LYS A 228 -5.58 6.79 22.15
C LYS A 228 -4.78 5.96 23.16
N GLY A 229 -3.71 6.54 23.69
CA GLY A 229 -2.88 5.92 24.74
C GLY A 229 -1.86 4.89 24.23
N VAL A 230 -1.89 4.50 22.96
CA VAL A 230 -0.93 3.57 22.39
C VAL A 230 0.40 4.23 22.13
N LYS A 231 1.48 3.61 22.60
CA LYS A 231 2.87 4.04 22.33
C LYS A 231 3.51 3.06 21.34
N ALA A 232 4.06 3.58 20.25
CA ALA A 232 4.83 2.76 19.31
C ALA A 232 6.11 2.25 20.00
N GLN A 233 6.41 0.97 19.81
CA GLN A 233 7.67 0.38 20.24
C GLN A 233 8.84 0.95 19.41
N SER A 234 10.04 1.01 19.98
CA SER A 234 11.26 1.15 19.20
C SER A 234 11.49 -0.14 18.36
N TRP A 235 12.29 -0.05 17.30
CA TRP A 235 12.63 -1.24 16.49
C TRP A 235 13.33 -2.32 17.32
N TRP A 236 14.14 -1.91 18.31
CA TRP A 236 14.80 -2.84 19.22
C TRP A 236 13.78 -3.60 20.08
N GLN A 237 12.80 -2.91 20.69
CA GLN A 237 11.72 -3.53 21.46
C GLN A 237 10.88 -4.47 20.61
N PHE A 238 10.44 -4.01 19.44
CA PHE A 238 9.66 -4.80 18.52
C PHE A 238 10.35 -6.13 18.16
N TYR A 239 11.63 -6.09 17.75
CA TYR A 239 12.32 -7.31 17.37
C TYR A 239 12.73 -8.18 18.56
N ASN A 240 13.17 -7.60 19.69
CA ASN A 240 13.73 -8.38 20.79
C ASN A 240 12.72 -8.75 21.88
N GLN A 241 11.68 -7.93 22.09
CA GLN A 241 10.67 -8.18 23.12
C GLN A 241 9.38 -8.80 22.57
N SER A 242 9.12 -8.68 21.25
CA SER A 242 7.92 -9.22 20.63
C SER A 242 8.25 -10.32 19.60
N ILE A 243 8.95 -10.01 18.52
CA ILE A 243 9.17 -10.95 17.41
C ILE A 243 9.98 -12.18 17.82
N ARG A 244 11.16 -12.01 18.46
CA ARG A 244 12.01 -13.14 18.84
C ARG A 244 11.37 -14.11 19.84
N PRO A 245 10.65 -13.69 20.90
CA PRO A 245 9.90 -14.61 21.75
C PRO A 245 8.91 -15.46 20.95
N TRP A 246 8.15 -14.87 20.02
CA TRP A 246 7.22 -15.62 19.18
C TRP A 246 7.93 -16.55 18.19
N GLU A 247 9.05 -16.13 17.58
CA GLU A 247 9.87 -17.03 16.75
C GLU A 247 10.29 -18.28 17.53
N LYS A 248 10.72 -18.11 18.78
CA LYS A 248 11.14 -19.20 19.65
C LYS A 248 9.97 -20.09 20.08
N GLU A 249 8.83 -19.49 20.42
CA GLU A 249 7.64 -20.22 20.87
C GLU A 249 7.04 -21.08 19.75
N PHE A 250 6.95 -20.52 18.53
CA PHE A 250 6.24 -21.16 17.41
C PHE A 250 7.16 -21.87 16.42
N GLY A 251 8.47 -21.78 16.58
CA GLY A 251 9.44 -22.39 15.67
C GLY A 251 9.35 -21.86 14.22
N ILE A 252 8.94 -20.60 14.05
CA ILE A 252 8.72 -19.97 12.74
C ILE A 252 9.55 -18.68 12.63
N LYS A 253 10.07 -18.42 11.43
CA LYS A 253 10.75 -17.15 11.13
C LYS A 253 9.73 -16.02 10.97
N LEU A 254 9.82 -14.97 11.79
CA LEU A 254 8.96 -13.78 11.76
C LEU A 254 9.75 -12.50 11.45
N LYS A 255 11.05 -12.48 11.74
CA LYS A 255 11.93 -11.41 11.29
C LYS A 255 12.33 -11.64 9.85
N LEU A 256 11.55 -11.04 8.93
CA LEU A 256 11.72 -11.22 7.51
C LEU A 256 12.87 -10.35 6.95
N ASP A 257 13.49 -10.86 5.89
CA ASP A 257 14.54 -10.19 5.12
C ASP A 257 14.06 -10.00 3.68
N SER A 258 14.14 -8.79 3.17
CA SER A 258 13.62 -8.45 1.85
C SER A 258 14.27 -9.23 0.70
N VAL A 259 15.56 -9.51 0.82
CA VAL A 259 16.31 -10.25 -0.22
C VAL A 259 16.03 -11.76 -0.13
N ARG A 260 16.19 -12.35 1.06
CA ARG A 260 16.11 -13.80 1.26
C ARG A 260 14.69 -14.31 1.16
N ASP A 261 13.72 -13.58 1.73
CA ASP A 261 12.36 -14.05 1.87
C ASP A 261 11.45 -13.61 0.72
N PHE A 262 11.82 -12.54 -0.02
CA PHE A 262 11.03 -12.00 -1.12
C PHE A 262 11.80 -11.87 -2.44
N GLY A 263 13.10 -12.12 -2.45
CA GLY A 263 13.92 -11.96 -3.64
C GLY A 263 14.10 -10.50 -4.10
N MET A 264 13.85 -9.54 -3.21
CA MET A 264 14.01 -8.12 -3.53
C MET A 264 15.49 -7.78 -3.63
N VAL A 265 15.93 -7.31 -4.78
CA VAL A 265 17.31 -6.88 -5.03
C VAL A 265 17.36 -5.38 -5.32
N ARG A 266 18.51 -4.76 -5.12
CA ARG A 266 18.72 -3.37 -5.53
C ARG A 266 18.67 -3.26 -7.05
N ARG A 267 18.04 -2.21 -7.55
CA ARG A 267 17.91 -1.89 -8.99
C ARG A 267 18.16 -0.40 -9.20
N PRO A 268 18.46 0.03 -10.44
CA PRO A 268 18.53 1.45 -10.75
C PRO A 268 17.30 2.20 -10.24
N PHE A 269 17.52 3.33 -9.62
CA PHE A 269 16.47 4.21 -9.13
C PHE A 269 15.99 5.11 -10.28
N ILE A 270 14.69 5.32 -10.42
CA ILE A 270 14.16 6.31 -11.36
C ILE A 270 14.84 7.66 -11.07
N PRO A 271 15.45 8.32 -12.07
CA PRO A 271 16.20 9.55 -11.85
C PRO A 271 15.36 10.61 -11.12
N LEU A 272 15.97 11.24 -10.11
CA LEU A 272 15.40 12.43 -9.48
C LEU A 272 15.48 13.61 -10.44
N VAL A 273 14.37 14.33 -10.62
CA VAL A 273 14.30 15.51 -11.50
C VAL A 273 14.34 16.83 -10.74
N PHE A 274 14.17 16.79 -9.41
CA PHE A 274 14.28 17.95 -8.55
C PHE A 274 15.24 17.71 -7.39
N SER A 275 15.91 18.79 -6.96
CA SER A 275 16.74 18.81 -5.77
C SER A 275 16.01 19.50 -4.60
N LYS A 276 16.29 19.04 -3.36
CA LYS A 276 15.76 19.71 -2.18
C LYS A 276 16.29 21.14 -2.11
N GLY A 277 15.39 22.12 -1.92
CA GLY A 277 15.70 23.54 -1.90
C GLY A 277 15.57 24.24 -3.26
N GLU A 278 15.45 23.49 -4.35
CA GLU A 278 15.25 24.03 -5.69
C GLU A 278 13.92 24.79 -5.77
N LYS A 279 13.91 25.90 -6.52
CA LYS A 279 12.72 26.66 -6.84
C LYS A 279 12.29 26.32 -8.27
N VAL A 280 11.06 25.86 -8.43
CA VAL A 280 10.50 25.44 -9.71
C VAL A 280 9.10 26.02 -9.88
N THR A 281 8.71 26.30 -11.10
CA THR A 281 7.32 26.62 -11.44
C THR A 281 6.61 25.32 -11.79
N VAL A 282 5.50 25.04 -11.11
CA VAL A 282 4.61 23.91 -11.37
C VAL A 282 3.29 24.40 -11.90
N GLU A 283 2.66 23.62 -12.76
CA GLU A 283 1.29 23.87 -13.21
C GLU A 283 0.33 23.09 -12.33
N ILE A 284 -0.62 23.76 -11.70
CA ILE A 284 -1.63 23.13 -10.85
C ILE A 284 -2.68 22.44 -11.73
N ARG A 285 -2.84 21.14 -11.56
CA ARG A 285 -3.68 20.26 -12.38
C ARG A 285 -4.85 19.65 -11.67
N ALA A 286 -4.77 19.46 -10.33
CA ALA A 286 -5.83 18.82 -9.56
C ALA A 286 -5.79 19.21 -8.09
N PRO A 287 -6.93 19.05 -7.36
CA PRO A 287 -6.94 19.11 -5.91
C PRO A 287 -6.00 18.07 -5.31
N GLY A 288 -5.37 18.37 -4.17
CA GLY A 288 -4.54 17.45 -3.42
C GLY A 288 -5.34 16.39 -2.65
N TRP A 289 -4.64 15.44 -2.07
CA TRP A 289 -5.24 14.35 -1.31
C TRP A 289 -5.79 14.78 0.04
N ILE A 290 -5.10 15.73 0.68
CA ILE A 290 -5.52 16.32 1.95
C ILE A 290 -5.98 17.77 1.76
N HIS A 291 -6.73 18.28 2.75
CA HIS A 291 -7.17 19.66 2.73
C HIS A 291 -5.98 20.63 2.65
N GLY A 292 -6.07 21.64 1.78
CA GLY A 292 -5.04 22.65 1.58
C GLY A 292 -3.85 22.19 0.70
N GLU A 293 -3.91 21.01 0.10
CA GLU A 293 -2.95 20.50 -0.87
C GLU A 293 -3.48 20.64 -2.29
N MET A 294 -2.59 20.94 -3.24
CA MET A 294 -2.85 20.83 -4.68
C MET A 294 -1.79 19.96 -5.34
N LEU A 295 -2.14 19.33 -6.45
CA LEU A 295 -1.19 18.61 -7.31
C LEU A 295 -0.67 19.53 -8.39
N GLY A 296 0.62 19.82 -8.33
CA GLY A 296 1.35 20.52 -9.38
C GLY A 296 2.11 19.53 -10.28
N VAL A 297 2.30 19.88 -11.53
CA VAL A 297 3.06 19.10 -12.51
C VAL A 297 4.23 19.92 -13.07
N ALA A 298 5.42 19.34 -13.08
CA ALA A 298 6.59 19.88 -13.77
C ALA A 298 7.59 18.75 -14.07
N ARG A 299 8.32 18.84 -15.16
CA ARG A 299 9.35 17.85 -15.57
C ARG A 299 8.86 16.41 -15.52
N ASP A 300 7.64 16.19 -15.97
CA ASP A 300 7.00 14.87 -15.96
C ASP A 300 6.96 14.20 -14.56
N ARG A 301 6.71 15.01 -13.53
CA ARG A 301 6.52 14.56 -12.14
C ARG A 301 5.42 15.33 -11.46
N VAL A 302 4.71 14.65 -10.57
CA VAL A 302 3.77 15.29 -9.66
C VAL A 302 4.53 15.89 -8.49
N VAL A 303 4.13 17.08 -8.08
CA VAL A 303 4.58 17.75 -6.86
C VAL A 303 3.36 18.05 -5.99
N SER A 304 3.32 17.51 -4.79
CA SER A 304 2.33 17.89 -3.76
C SER A 304 2.64 19.28 -3.25
N VAL A 305 1.76 20.23 -3.51
CA VAL A 305 1.93 21.65 -3.12
C VAL A 305 1.02 21.96 -1.94
N PHE A 306 1.60 22.05 -0.75
CA PHE A 306 0.87 22.42 0.46
C PHE A 306 0.67 23.94 0.56
N ASN A 307 -0.47 24.35 1.13
CA ASN A 307 -0.86 25.76 1.25
C ASN A 307 -0.82 26.49 -0.10
N CYS A 308 -1.26 25.82 -1.15
CA CYS A 308 -1.27 26.38 -2.49
C CYS A 308 -2.26 27.56 -2.55
N PRO A 309 -1.82 28.75 -3.02
CA PRO A 309 -2.70 29.93 -3.09
C PRO A 309 -3.65 29.91 -4.29
N LYS A 310 -3.53 28.94 -5.19
CA LYS A 310 -4.29 28.85 -6.44
C LYS A 310 -4.84 27.44 -6.63
N GLU A 311 -6.01 27.36 -7.27
CA GLU A 311 -6.65 26.10 -7.66
C GLU A 311 -6.28 25.68 -9.09
N SER A 312 -5.66 26.55 -9.89
CA SER A 312 -5.22 26.29 -11.26
C SER A 312 -4.11 27.26 -11.69
N GLY A 313 -3.50 26.98 -12.85
CA GLY A 313 -2.43 27.79 -13.43
C GLY A 313 -1.07 27.53 -12.77
N HIS A 314 -0.15 28.46 -12.90
CA HIS A 314 1.24 28.27 -12.51
C HIS A 314 1.52 28.85 -11.11
N VAL A 315 2.26 28.06 -10.31
CA VAL A 315 2.72 28.47 -8.98
C VAL A 315 4.22 28.19 -8.87
N ARG A 316 4.98 29.17 -8.37
CA ARG A 316 6.39 28.97 -8.06
C ARG A 316 6.51 28.35 -6.67
N VAL A 317 7.19 27.20 -6.56
CA VAL A 317 7.34 26.46 -5.32
C VAL A 317 8.81 26.18 -5.03
N LYS A 318 9.14 26.04 -3.73
CA LYS A 318 10.40 25.51 -3.26
C LYS A 318 10.21 24.04 -2.91
N ILE A 319 11.00 23.14 -3.50
CA ILE A 319 10.97 21.71 -3.22
C ILE A 319 11.53 21.46 -1.81
N VAL A 320 10.75 20.84 -0.95
CA VAL A 320 11.13 20.56 0.45
C VAL A 320 11.37 19.08 0.73
N ALA A 321 10.87 18.17 -0.13
CA ALA A 321 11.12 16.74 -0.06
C ALA A 321 11.23 16.12 -1.46
N THR A 322 12.09 15.08 -1.60
CA THR A 322 12.37 14.39 -2.88
C THR A 322 12.55 12.88 -2.70
N LYS A 323 12.31 12.37 -1.49
CA LYS A 323 12.57 10.96 -1.16
C LYS A 323 11.69 10.02 -2.01
N HIS A 324 12.30 9.03 -2.64
CA HIS A 324 11.63 8.03 -3.49
C HIS A 324 10.86 8.63 -4.68
N ASN A 325 11.35 9.70 -5.27
CA ASN A 325 10.63 10.49 -6.28
C ASN A 325 9.26 11.04 -5.80
N ILE A 326 9.00 11.06 -4.50
CA ILE A 326 7.83 11.73 -3.93
C ILE A 326 8.23 13.17 -3.63
N TYR A 327 7.59 14.11 -4.35
CA TYR A 327 7.97 15.52 -4.27
C TYR A 327 6.95 16.33 -3.49
N VAL A 328 7.47 17.15 -2.59
CA VAL A 328 6.65 18.10 -1.84
C VAL A 328 7.21 19.50 -2.07
N GLY A 329 6.34 20.43 -2.42
CA GLY A 329 6.63 21.83 -2.63
C GLY A 329 5.85 22.73 -1.68
N VAL A 330 6.41 23.89 -1.40
CA VAL A 330 5.72 25.00 -0.71
C VAL A 330 5.83 26.27 -1.56
N PRO A 331 4.78 27.07 -1.69
CA PRO A 331 4.80 28.32 -2.48
C PRO A 331 5.88 29.29 -1.99
N VAL A 332 6.48 30.05 -2.93
CA VAL A 332 7.51 31.07 -2.69
C VAL A 332 7.25 32.33 -3.48
#